data_1c38e366457a3d8f25a832ec655c603b
#
_entry.id   1c38e366457a3d8f25a832ec655c603b
#
_cell.length_a   1.000
_cell.length_b   1.000
_cell.length_c   1.000
_cell.angle_alpha   90.00
_cell.angle_beta   90.00
_cell.angle_gamma   90.00
#
_symmetry.space_group_name_H-M   'P 1'
#
loop_
_entity.id
_entity.type
_entity.pdbx_description
1 polymer ?
#
loop_
_entity_poly.entity_id
_entity_poly.type
_entity_poly.pdbx_seq_one_letter_code
_entity_poly.pdbx_strand_id
1 'polypeptide(L)'
;MQALLRLINQWDPLVSADLHVTDGADFEPDISLQVEPVNQGDAQLRASGTQLRDGLIGKLAAQGSLPLPFYPDLARTDDPASGFVLTVYSPRFSTGYFPQRNRFTVLVETHSWKDYATRVRVTRNTIIGMVELVGLHGEQWLRQAHEADSAAAQLGGVEMTLDYRSSWREHTRYGQAESQSDDAHARIIEFRGYAYTRDLSPISGDLMTVYDPKTPQIWRVPFRDRVEPSLVVRASRGGYIVPAEHAETVGTKLTLHGIAFEPMRQPLENAQVEEFRIAHAQFSPEPFEGRQRVALSGEWGRTQRDVPAGALFVPIAQPLSRLIVALFEPQAPDSLVAWGFFNASFEQKEQLEPYVAEQIAKAMFDADPSLQAEFALKLKDDPAFAADPSARLDFFCRRHASYDHRRHLYPVLRTDSAL
;
A
#
# COMPACT_ATOMS: atom_id res chain seq x y z
N MET A 1 -16.88 6.28 3.84
CA MET A 1 -16.05 5.08 4.07
C MET A 1 -16.47 4.26 5.30
N GLN A 2 -16.57 4.78 6.54
CA GLN A 2 -16.95 3.98 7.73
C GLN A 2 -18.28 3.22 7.59
N ALA A 3 -19.32 3.82 6.98
CA ALA A 3 -20.59 3.14 6.74
C ALA A 3 -20.43 1.96 5.77
N LEU A 4 -19.59 2.10 4.75
CA LEU A 4 -19.29 1.03 3.80
C LEU A 4 -18.59 -0.14 4.50
N LEU A 5 -17.59 0.11 5.35
CA LEU A 5 -16.90 -0.94 6.10
C LEU A 5 -17.85 -1.70 7.04
N ARG A 6 -18.80 -1.00 7.71
CA ARG A 6 -19.84 -1.66 8.53
C ARG A 6 -20.73 -2.55 7.66
N LEU A 7 -21.13 -2.07 6.49
CA LEU A 7 -21.93 -2.85 5.55
C LEU A 7 -21.18 -4.10 5.07
N ILE A 8 -19.90 -3.97 4.71
CA ILE A 8 -19.05 -5.10 4.32
C ILE A 8 -18.95 -6.12 5.47
N ASN A 9 -18.73 -5.68 6.70
CA ASN A 9 -18.66 -6.60 7.85
C ASN A 9 -20.01 -7.28 8.16
N GLN A 10 -21.12 -6.59 7.93
CA GLN A 10 -22.46 -7.12 8.19
C GLN A 10 -22.86 -8.20 7.17
N TRP A 11 -22.53 -7.98 5.90
CA TRP A 11 -22.98 -8.84 4.81
C TRP A 11 -21.91 -9.82 4.33
N ASP A 12 -20.64 -9.52 4.59
CA ASP A 12 -19.47 -10.29 4.14
C ASP A 12 -19.59 -10.76 2.67
N PRO A 13 -19.75 -9.85 1.72
CA PRO A 13 -20.07 -10.21 0.33
C PRO A 13 -18.93 -11.02 -0.29
N LEU A 14 -19.29 -12.14 -0.95
CA LEU A 14 -18.33 -12.96 -1.69
C LEU A 14 -17.67 -12.17 -2.84
N VAL A 15 -18.47 -11.38 -3.57
CA VAL A 15 -18.04 -10.55 -4.68
C VAL A 15 -18.57 -9.14 -4.49
N SER A 16 -17.71 -8.15 -4.69
CA SER A 16 -18.05 -6.73 -4.69
C SER A 16 -17.83 -6.12 -6.07
N ALA A 17 -18.67 -5.20 -6.47
CA ALA A 17 -18.48 -4.37 -7.67
C ALA A 17 -18.28 -2.92 -7.27
N ASP A 18 -17.18 -2.32 -7.74
CA ASP A 18 -16.87 -0.91 -7.59
C ASP A 18 -17.04 -0.22 -8.94
N LEU A 19 -18.09 0.60 -9.06
CA LEU A 19 -18.57 1.10 -10.35
C LEU A 19 -18.09 2.53 -10.57
N HIS A 20 -17.24 2.69 -11.56
CA HIS A 20 -16.59 3.94 -11.90
C HIS A 20 -16.75 4.33 -13.39
N VAL A 21 -16.27 5.50 -13.69
CA VAL A 21 -16.10 6.03 -15.05
C VAL A 21 -14.66 6.50 -15.17
N THR A 22 -13.89 5.90 -16.08
CA THR A 22 -12.49 6.30 -16.27
C THR A 22 -12.40 7.69 -16.92
N ASP A 23 -11.51 8.52 -16.43
CA ASP A 23 -10.94 9.66 -17.14
C ASP A 23 -9.79 9.17 -18.04
N GLY A 24 -9.11 9.97 -18.75
CA GLY A 24 -7.91 9.59 -19.49
C GLY A 24 -8.09 9.53 -21.00
N ALA A 25 -7.27 8.72 -21.67
CA ALA A 25 -7.13 8.68 -23.11
C ALA A 25 -8.44 8.29 -23.83
N ASP A 26 -8.67 8.86 -25.02
CA ASP A 26 -9.80 8.46 -25.87
C ASP A 26 -9.40 7.27 -26.76
N PHE A 27 -10.17 6.18 -26.67
CA PHE A 27 -9.96 4.93 -27.41
C PHE A 27 -11.28 4.18 -27.67
N GLU A 28 -11.23 3.13 -28.53
CA GLU A 28 -12.43 2.40 -28.90
C GLU A 28 -13.06 1.56 -27.77
N PRO A 29 -12.33 0.85 -26.90
CA PRO A 29 -12.92 0.10 -25.80
C PRO A 29 -13.92 0.93 -25.00
N ASP A 30 -15.01 0.30 -24.58
CA ASP A 30 -16.12 0.98 -23.89
C ASP A 30 -16.12 0.70 -22.37
N ILE A 31 -15.35 -0.28 -21.91
CA ILE A 31 -15.23 -0.68 -20.52
C ILE A 31 -13.88 -1.36 -20.23
N SER A 32 -13.34 -1.07 -19.07
CA SER A 32 -12.22 -1.79 -18.47
C SER A 32 -12.66 -2.51 -17.20
N LEU A 33 -12.14 -3.70 -16.98
CA LEU A 33 -12.38 -4.48 -15.78
C LEU A 33 -11.06 -4.84 -15.12
N GLN A 34 -10.91 -4.46 -13.86
CA GLN A 34 -9.85 -4.98 -13.01
C GLN A 34 -10.48 -5.88 -11.95
N VAL A 35 -10.11 -7.15 -11.96
CA VAL A 35 -10.64 -8.17 -11.04
C VAL A 35 -9.54 -8.64 -10.12
N GLU A 36 -9.82 -8.67 -8.84
CA GLU A 36 -8.97 -9.28 -7.84
C GLU A 36 -9.79 -10.27 -6.96
N PRO A 37 -9.17 -11.32 -6.43
CA PRO A 37 -7.75 -11.69 -6.53
C PRO A 37 -7.38 -12.33 -7.86
N VAL A 38 -6.50 -11.71 -8.60
CA VAL A 38 -5.83 -12.26 -9.79
C VAL A 38 -4.32 -12.17 -9.58
N ASN A 39 -3.85 -11.01 -9.11
CA ASN A 39 -2.43 -10.72 -8.92
C ASN A 39 -2.02 -10.82 -7.44
N GLN A 40 -2.93 -10.57 -6.51
CA GLN A 40 -2.67 -10.55 -5.07
C GLN A 40 -3.64 -11.45 -4.29
N GLY A 41 -3.50 -11.52 -2.96
CA GLY A 41 -4.35 -12.33 -2.09
C GLY A 41 -3.99 -13.82 -2.10
N ASP A 42 -4.95 -14.67 -1.76
CA ASP A 42 -4.77 -16.11 -1.67
C ASP A 42 -4.55 -16.78 -3.03
N ALA A 43 -3.60 -17.72 -3.11
CA ALA A 43 -3.21 -18.34 -4.37
C ALA A 43 -4.32 -19.19 -5.03
N GLN A 44 -5.17 -19.85 -4.24
CA GLN A 44 -6.28 -20.63 -4.78
C GLN A 44 -7.37 -19.73 -5.34
N LEU A 45 -7.66 -18.60 -4.66
CA LEU A 45 -8.63 -17.61 -5.12
C LEU A 45 -8.21 -16.92 -6.41
N ARG A 46 -6.92 -16.81 -6.71
CA ARG A 46 -6.45 -16.19 -7.98
C ARG A 46 -6.95 -16.91 -9.22
N ALA A 47 -7.02 -18.24 -9.20
CA ALA A 47 -7.56 -18.99 -10.32
C ALA A 47 -9.06 -18.69 -10.53
N SER A 48 -9.83 -18.60 -9.46
CA SER A 48 -11.26 -18.23 -9.50
C SER A 48 -11.47 -16.76 -9.85
N GLY A 49 -10.60 -15.86 -9.42
CA GLY A 49 -10.59 -14.47 -9.85
C GLY A 49 -10.34 -14.33 -11.36
N THR A 50 -9.39 -15.11 -11.90
CA THR A 50 -9.14 -15.20 -13.34
C THR A 50 -10.36 -15.72 -14.09
N GLN A 51 -11.02 -16.75 -13.56
CA GLN A 51 -12.26 -17.29 -14.14
C GLN A 51 -13.39 -16.23 -14.15
N LEU A 52 -13.54 -15.46 -13.09
CA LEU A 52 -14.51 -14.35 -13.02
C LEU A 52 -14.19 -13.28 -14.06
N ARG A 53 -12.93 -12.83 -14.14
CA ARG A 53 -12.47 -11.83 -15.11
C ARG A 53 -12.74 -12.28 -16.54
N ASP A 54 -12.26 -13.46 -16.91
CA ASP A 54 -12.33 -13.97 -18.28
C ASP A 54 -13.79 -14.26 -18.69
N GLY A 55 -14.60 -14.75 -17.75
CA GLY A 55 -16.02 -14.93 -17.95
C GLY A 55 -16.78 -13.64 -18.21
N LEU A 56 -16.47 -12.55 -17.46
CA LEU A 56 -17.05 -11.22 -17.69
C LEU A 56 -16.64 -10.66 -19.04
N ILE A 57 -15.34 -10.70 -19.38
CA ILE A 57 -14.81 -10.26 -20.66
C ILE A 57 -15.52 -10.98 -21.81
N GLY A 58 -15.65 -12.32 -21.73
CA GLY A 58 -16.33 -13.10 -22.77
C GLY A 58 -17.81 -12.73 -22.92
N LYS A 59 -18.53 -12.55 -21.81
CA LYS A 59 -19.96 -12.15 -21.85
C LYS A 59 -20.16 -10.75 -22.45
N LEU A 60 -19.35 -9.79 -22.08
CA LEU A 60 -19.42 -8.42 -22.58
C LEU A 60 -19.07 -8.36 -24.07
N ALA A 61 -18.03 -9.06 -24.51
CA ALA A 61 -17.66 -9.17 -25.90
C ALA A 61 -18.78 -9.80 -26.76
N ALA A 62 -19.43 -10.85 -26.26
CA ALA A 62 -20.58 -11.49 -26.93
C ALA A 62 -21.81 -10.55 -27.06
N GLN A 63 -21.88 -9.50 -26.22
CA GLN A 63 -22.93 -8.48 -26.26
C GLN A 63 -22.54 -7.24 -27.11
N GLY A 64 -21.40 -7.30 -27.81
CA GLY A 64 -20.91 -6.25 -28.71
C GLY A 64 -20.13 -5.13 -28.01
N SER A 65 -19.73 -5.30 -26.74
CA SER A 65 -18.80 -4.41 -26.07
C SER A 65 -17.36 -4.74 -26.44
N LEU A 66 -16.45 -3.79 -26.17
CA LEU A 66 -15.00 -3.94 -26.33
C LEU A 66 -14.32 -3.88 -24.95
N PRO A 67 -14.45 -4.92 -24.12
CA PRO A 67 -13.95 -4.90 -22.77
C PRO A 67 -12.44 -5.09 -22.70
N LEU A 68 -11.77 -4.33 -21.81
CA LEU A 68 -10.37 -4.53 -21.45
C LEU A 68 -10.25 -5.33 -20.15
N PRO A 69 -9.36 -6.33 -20.05
CA PRO A 69 -9.13 -7.11 -18.84
C PRO A 69 -8.16 -6.45 -17.84
N PHE A 70 -7.92 -5.15 -17.97
CA PHE A 70 -7.04 -4.34 -17.13
C PHE A 70 -7.46 -2.87 -17.17
N TYR A 71 -7.08 -2.10 -16.15
CA TYR A 71 -7.21 -0.65 -16.17
C TYR A 71 -6.16 -0.05 -17.13
N PRO A 72 -6.53 0.77 -18.12
CA PRO A 72 -5.63 1.25 -19.17
C PRO A 72 -4.78 2.45 -18.72
N ASP A 73 -3.93 2.22 -17.74
CA ASP A 73 -3.03 3.23 -17.18
C ASP A 73 -1.85 3.45 -18.11
N LEU A 74 -1.69 4.67 -18.65
CA LEU A 74 -0.59 5.00 -19.54
C LEU A 74 0.72 5.09 -18.76
N ALA A 75 1.80 4.53 -19.29
CA ALA A 75 3.11 4.58 -18.64
C ALA A 75 3.64 6.01 -18.46
N ARG A 76 3.33 6.90 -19.38
CA ARG A 76 3.53 8.35 -19.27
C ARG A 76 2.19 9.04 -19.50
N THR A 77 1.85 9.94 -18.60
CA THR A 77 0.61 10.72 -18.68
C THR A 77 0.47 11.37 -20.06
N ASP A 78 -0.72 11.26 -20.64
CA ASP A 78 -1.09 11.83 -21.94
C ASP A 78 -0.19 11.40 -23.12
N ASP A 79 0.48 10.24 -23.05
CA ASP A 79 1.34 9.71 -24.11
C ASP A 79 0.94 8.29 -24.53
N PRO A 80 0.03 8.11 -25.51
CA PRO A 80 -0.39 6.78 -25.95
C PRO A 80 0.74 5.89 -26.44
N ALA A 81 1.80 6.48 -27.04
CA ALA A 81 2.97 5.73 -27.51
C ALA A 81 3.77 5.11 -26.36
N SER A 82 3.64 5.62 -25.14
CA SER A 82 4.29 5.05 -23.95
C SER A 82 3.73 3.68 -23.57
N GLY A 83 2.53 3.35 -24.06
CA GLY A 83 1.83 2.10 -23.76
C GLY A 83 1.27 2.05 -22.36
N PHE A 84 0.94 0.84 -21.90
CA PHE A 84 0.20 0.63 -20.67
C PHE A 84 1.01 -0.09 -19.61
N VAL A 85 0.60 0.12 -18.35
CA VAL A 85 1.18 -0.52 -17.16
C VAL A 85 0.05 -1.21 -16.38
N LEU A 86 0.26 -2.46 -15.99
CA LEU A 86 -0.63 -3.13 -15.05
C LEU A 86 -0.27 -2.73 -13.63
N THR A 87 -1.17 -2.06 -12.94
CA THR A 87 -1.00 -1.63 -11.55
C THR A 87 -1.76 -2.56 -10.61
N VAL A 88 -1.07 -3.06 -9.58
CA VAL A 88 -1.69 -3.75 -8.44
C VAL A 88 -1.84 -2.74 -7.32
N TYR A 89 -3.08 -2.45 -6.97
CA TYR A 89 -3.38 -1.39 -6.02
C TYR A 89 -3.29 -1.85 -4.56
N SER A 90 -2.92 -0.94 -3.69
CA SER A 90 -2.83 -1.12 -2.25
C SER A 90 -4.23 -1.15 -1.57
N PRO A 91 -4.33 -1.56 -0.28
CA PRO A 91 -5.62 -1.78 0.40
C PRO A 91 -6.55 -0.56 0.52
N ARG A 92 -6.11 0.66 0.24
CA ARG A 92 -7.03 1.82 0.19
C ARG A 92 -8.03 1.74 -0.97
N PHE A 93 -7.72 0.97 -2.00
CA PHE A 93 -8.59 0.72 -3.15
C PHE A 93 -9.37 -0.58 -2.95
N SER A 94 -10.54 -0.69 -3.57
CA SER A 94 -11.36 -1.91 -3.49
C SER A 94 -10.60 -3.13 -3.99
N THR A 95 -9.86 -2.99 -5.09
CA THR A 95 -9.03 -4.04 -5.68
C THR A 95 -7.86 -4.48 -4.79
N GLY A 96 -7.41 -3.63 -3.87
CA GLY A 96 -6.42 -3.99 -2.85
C GLY A 96 -7.03 -4.52 -1.56
N TYR A 97 -8.22 -4.03 -1.18
CA TYR A 97 -8.86 -4.33 0.11
C TYR A 97 -9.51 -5.73 0.17
N PHE A 98 -10.34 -6.07 -0.82
CA PHE A 98 -11.09 -7.32 -0.82
C PHE A 98 -10.21 -8.57 -0.86
N PRO A 99 -9.08 -8.61 -1.61
CA PRO A 99 -8.13 -9.73 -1.52
C PRO A 99 -7.53 -9.97 -0.14
N GLN A 100 -7.35 -8.89 0.67
CA GLN A 100 -6.88 -9.03 2.06
C GLN A 100 -7.96 -9.65 2.98
N ARG A 101 -9.19 -9.68 2.53
CA ARG A 101 -10.34 -10.31 3.19
C ARG A 101 -10.70 -11.66 2.58
N ASN A 102 -9.90 -12.20 1.66
CA ASN A 102 -10.18 -13.41 0.89
C ASN A 102 -11.52 -13.36 0.13
N ARG A 103 -11.86 -12.19 -0.44
CA ARG A 103 -13.09 -11.95 -1.21
C ARG A 103 -12.74 -11.38 -2.58
N PHE A 104 -13.67 -11.54 -3.52
CA PHE A 104 -13.52 -11.05 -4.88
C PHE A 104 -14.00 -9.60 -5.01
N THR A 105 -13.38 -8.87 -5.92
CA THR A 105 -13.83 -7.53 -6.31
C THR A 105 -13.66 -7.33 -7.80
N VAL A 106 -14.58 -6.57 -8.38
CA VAL A 106 -14.55 -6.15 -9.78
C VAL A 106 -14.60 -4.63 -9.80
N LEU A 107 -13.49 -3.99 -10.14
CA LEU A 107 -13.48 -2.58 -10.51
C LEU A 107 -13.99 -2.48 -11.94
N VAL A 108 -15.06 -1.73 -12.13
CA VAL A 108 -15.74 -1.50 -13.41
C VAL A 108 -15.51 -0.06 -13.82
N GLU A 109 -14.81 0.13 -14.93
CA GLU A 109 -14.47 1.44 -15.45
C GLU A 109 -15.06 1.62 -16.85
N THR A 110 -16.24 2.23 -16.95
CA THR A 110 -16.78 2.65 -18.23
C THR A 110 -16.04 3.87 -18.74
N HIS A 111 -15.82 3.95 -20.06
CA HIS A 111 -15.01 5.04 -20.60
C HIS A 111 -15.80 6.36 -20.69
N SER A 112 -15.25 7.44 -20.14
CA SER A 112 -15.90 8.74 -19.99
C SER A 112 -16.29 9.40 -21.33
N TRP A 113 -15.54 9.14 -22.40
CA TRP A 113 -15.81 9.65 -23.75
C TRP A 113 -17.00 8.96 -24.44
N LYS A 114 -17.47 7.82 -23.91
CA LYS A 114 -18.69 7.17 -24.41
C LYS A 114 -19.93 7.93 -23.93
N ASP A 115 -20.98 7.93 -24.75
CA ASP A 115 -22.25 8.54 -24.36
C ASP A 115 -22.87 7.86 -23.13
N TYR A 116 -23.73 8.60 -22.43
CA TYR A 116 -24.33 8.16 -21.19
C TYR A 116 -25.11 6.83 -21.34
N ALA A 117 -25.88 6.67 -22.44
CA ALA A 117 -26.68 5.47 -22.67
C ALA A 117 -25.79 4.23 -22.85
N THR A 118 -24.67 4.36 -23.56
CA THR A 118 -23.66 3.32 -23.71
C THR A 118 -23.07 2.94 -22.36
N ARG A 119 -22.62 3.91 -21.54
CA ARG A 119 -22.06 3.64 -20.20
C ARG A 119 -23.05 2.92 -19.30
N VAL A 120 -24.30 3.38 -19.25
CA VAL A 120 -25.35 2.71 -18.44
C VAL A 120 -25.60 1.29 -18.93
N ARG A 121 -25.70 1.07 -20.24
CA ARG A 121 -25.93 -0.26 -20.84
C ARG A 121 -24.80 -1.21 -20.47
N VAL A 122 -23.55 -0.79 -20.63
CA VAL A 122 -22.39 -1.67 -20.39
C VAL A 122 -22.21 -1.96 -18.91
N THR A 123 -22.37 -0.97 -18.03
CA THR A 123 -22.36 -1.17 -16.55
C THR A 123 -23.44 -2.17 -16.13
N ARG A 124 -24.68 -1.99 -16.62
CA ARG A 124 -25.81 -2.93 -16.35
C ARG A 124 -25.46 -4.35 -16.83
N ASN A 125 -24.93 -4.48 -18.02
CA ASN A 125 -24.54 -5.77 -18.58
C ASN A 125 -23.43 -6.44 -17.75
N THR A 126 -22.50 -5.68 -17.25
CA THR A 126 -21.44 -6.18 -16.35
C THR A 126 -22.02 -6.72 -15.03
N ILE A 127 -22.94 -5.98 -14.41
CA ILE A 127 -23.61 -6.42 -13.17
C ILE A 127 -24.40 -7.72 -13.43
N ILE A 128 -25.15 -7.80 -14.52
CA ILE A 128 -25.89 -9.01 -14.88
C ILE A 128 -24.92 -10.18 -15.14
N GLY A 129 -23.87 -9.96 -15.91
CA GLY A 129 -22.85 -10.98 -16.18
C GLY A 129 -22.16 -11.47 -14.91
N MET A 130 -21.88 -10.59 -13.96
CA MET A 130 -21.34 -10.93 -12.65
C MET A 130 -22.33 -11.81 -11.84
N VAL A 131 -23.60 -11.42 -11.76
CA VAL A 131 -24.62 -12.21 -11.05
C VAL A 131 -24.80 -13.59 -11.68
N GLU A 132 -24.79 -13.69 -13.00
CA GLU A 132 -24.87 -14.97 -13.72
C GLU A 132 -23.66 -15.87 -13.42
N LEU A 133 -22.44 -15.32 -13.41
CA LEU A 133 -21.23 -16.09 -13.09
C LEU A 133 -21.22 -16.53 -11.62
N VAL A 134 -21.67 -15.68 -10.71
CA VAL A 134 -21.86 -16.05 -9.30
C VAL A 134 -22.94 -17.14 -9.18
N GLY A 135 -24.01 -17.06 -9.94
CA GLY A 135 -25.03 -18.13 -10.00
C GLY A 135 -24.48 -19.49 -10.45
N LEU A 136 -23.48 -19.48 -11.35
CA LEU A 136 -22.85 -20.70 -11.86
C LEU A 136 -21.74 -21.25 -10.95
N HIS A 137 -20.95 -20.39 -10.35
CA HIS A 137 -19.69 -20.76 -9.68
C HIS A 137 -19.65 -20.36 -8.20
N GLY A 138 -20.61 -19.58 -7.72
CA GLY A 138 -20.56 -18.93 -6.41
C GLY A 138 -20.48 -19.88 -5.23
N GLU A 139 -21.10 -21.06 -5.32
CA GLU A 139 -20.98 -22.08 -4.27
C GLU A 139 -19.54 -22.61 -4.15
N GLN A 140 -18.87 -22.86 -5.27
CA GLN A 140 -17.46 -23.25 -5.28
C GLN A 140 -16.57 -22.11 -4.75
N TRP A 141 -16.78 -20.89 -5.23
CA TRP A 141 -15.98 -19.71 -4.82
C TRP A 141 -16.15 -19.39 -3.33
N LEU A 142 -17.37 -19.58 -2.79
CA LEU A 142 -17.63 -19.39 -1.37
C LEU A 142 -16.89 -20.43 -0.51
N ARG A 143 -16.89 -21.70 -0.92
CA ARG A 143 -16.09 -22.73 -0.23
C ARG A 143 -14.59 -22.37 -0.25
N GLN A 144 -14.06 -21.98 -1.40
CA GLN A 144 -12.65 -21.57 -1.52
C GLN A 144 -12.32 -20.32 -0.68
N ALA A 145 -13.25 -19.36 -0.59
CA ALA A 145 -13.08 -18.19 0.27
C ALA A 145 -13.00 -18.58 1.76
N HIS A 146 -13.85 -19.52 2.23
CA HIS A 146 -13.80 -20.03 3.60
C HIS A 146 -12.54 -20.88 3.87
N GLU A 147 -12.05 -21.62 2.88
CA GLU A 147 -10.77 -22.32 2.96
C GLU A 147 -9.62 -21.33 3.07
N ALA A 148 -9.64 -20.24 2.29
CA ALA A 148 -8.67 -19.17 2.37
C ALA A 148 -8.72 -18.40 3.70
N ASP A 149 -9.91 -18.21 4.29
CA ASP A 149 -10.08 -17.64 5.64
C ASP A 149 -9.40 -18.53 6.70
N SER A 150 -9.60 -19.85 6.59
CA SER A 150 -9.00 -20.83 7.48
C SER A 150 -7.47 -20.90 7.31
N ALA A 151 -6.98 -20.85 6.08
CA ALA A 151 -5.55 -20.81 5.77
C ALA A 151 -4.91 -19.49 6.25
N ALA A 152 -5.63 -18.38 6.11
CA ALA A 152 -5.16 -17.08 6.58
C ALA A 152 -4.88 -17.06 8.08
N ALA A 153 -5.67 -17.76 8.89
CA ALA A 153 -5.43 -17.89 10.33
C ALA A 153 -4.11 -18.63 10.70
N GLN A 154 -3.45 -19.24 9.72
CA GLN A 154 -2.17 -19.95 9.90
C GLN A 154 -0.96 -19.17 9.35
N LEU A 155 -1.13 -17.89 8.99
CA LEU A 155 -0.07 -17.08 8.38
C LEU A 155 0.95 -16.51 9.38
N GLY A 156 0.85 -16.79 10.66
CA GLY A 156 1.83 -16.40 11.67
C GLY A 156 3.23 -16.92 11.33
N GLY A 157 4.21 -16.02 11.19
CA GLY A 157 5.60 -16.34 10.83
C GLY A 157 5.85 -16.64 9.35
N VAL A 158 4.82 -16.55 8.49
CA VAL A 158 4.92 -16.77 7.04
C VAL A 158 5.30 -15.45 6.34
N GLU A 159 6.04 -15.55 5.24
CA GLU A 159 6.33 -14.41 4.39
C GLU A 159 5.11 -14.00 3.57
N MET A 160 4.82 -12.70 3.53
CA MET A 160 3.67 -12.12 2.86
C MET A 160 4.10 -10.93 2.02
N THR A 161 3.58 -10.87 0.80
CA THR A 161 3.76 -9.70 -0.07
C THR A 161 2.74 -8.63 0.32
N LEU A 162 3.23 -7.42 0.60
CA LEU A 162 2.40 -6.27 0.98
C LEU A 162 2.37 -5.18 -0.07
N ASP A 163 3.31 -5.22 -1.01
CA ASP A 163 3.35 -4.28 -2.12
C ASP A 163 3.89 -4.96 -3.37
N TYR A 164 3.46 -4.46 -4.52
CA TYR A 164 3.78 -5.00 -5.83
C TYR A 164 4.29 -3.89 -6.75
N ARG A 165 5.12 -4.27 -7.70
CA ARG A 165 5.54 -3.39 -8.78
C ARG A 165 5.33 -4.07 -10.12
N SER A 166 4.98 -3.30 -11.13
CA SER A 166 5.15 -3.71 -12.51
C SER A 166 6.59 -3.49 -12.97
N SER A 167 6.96 -4.00 -14.13
CA SER A 167 8.26 -3.76 -14.75
C SER A 167 8.53 -2.28 -15.13
N TRP A 168 7.53 -1.42 -14.95
CA TRP A 168 7.63 0.03 -15.09
C TRP A 168 7.50 0.68 -13.71
N ARG A 169 8.38 1.64 -13.39
CA ARG A 169 8.26 2.51 -12.24
C ARG A 169 8.21 3.97 -12.68
N GLU A 170 7.05 4.57 -12.64
CA GLU A 170 6.93 5.96 -12.29
C GLU A 170 6.58 6.01 -10.80
N HIS A 171 7.58 6.11 -9.95
CA HIS A 171 7.35 6.26 -8.52
C HIS A 171 7.12 7.73 -8.22
N THR A 172 5.88 8.16 -8.26
CA THR A 172 5.44 9.33 -7.49
C THR A 172 5.19 8.92 -6.03
N ARG A 173 6.24 8.46 -5.34
CA ARG A 173 6.24 8.51 -3.89
C ARG A 173 6.63 9.93 -3.50
N TYR A 174 5.61 10.76 -3.16
CA TYR A 174 5.80 12.09 -2.55
C TYR A 174 6.64 13.07 -3.38
N GLY A 175 6.39 13.18 -4.67
CA GLY A 175 6.93 14.26 -5.51
C GLY A 175 8.33 14.04 -6.07
N GLN A 176 8.90 12.86 -6.02
CA GLN A 176 10.11 12.51 -6.73
C GLN A 176 9.81 11.47 -7.81
N ALA A 177 9.83 11.89 -9.05
CA ALA A 177 9.73 11.01 -10.21
C ALA A 177 11.10 10.40 -10.51
N GLU A 178 11.31 9.13 -10.14
CA GLU A 178 12.39 8.33 -10.71
C GLU A 178 11.78 7.39 -11.75
N SER A 179 11.89 7.74 -13.02
CA SER A 179 11.53 6.86 -14.12
C SER A 179 12.69 5.90 -14.40
N GLN A 180 12.56 4.64 -14.00
CA GLN A 180 13.40 3.56 -14.52
C GLN A 180 12.51 2.65 -15.37
N SER A 181 12.69 2.72 -16.70
CA SER A 181 12.03 1.80 -17.62
C SER A 181 12.86 0.53 -17.76
N ASP A 182 12.30 -0.61 -17.38
CA ASP A 182 12.77 -1.89 -17.86
C ASP A 182 11.86 -2.36 -19.01
N ASP A 183 12.06 -1.78 -20.20
CA ASP A 183 11.33 -2.15 -21.42
C ASP A 183 11.70 -3.57 -21.92
N ALA A 184 12.73 -4.18 -21.37
CA ALA A 184 13.17 -5.53 -21.76
C ALA A 184 12.10 -6.61 -21.51
N HIS A 185 11.14 -6.34 -20.61
CA HIS A 185 10.08 -7.28 -20.26
C HIS A 185 8.68 -6.85 -20.73
N ALA A 186 8.58 -5.72 -21.45
CA ALA A 186 7.30 -5.29 -22.01
C ALA A 186 6.95 -6.12 -23.25
N ARG A 187 5.70 -6.59 -23.34
CA ARG A 187 5.20 -7.19 -24.57
C ARG A 187 4.49 -6.15 -25.42
N ILE A 188 4.63 -6.23 -26.75
CA ILE A 188 3.88 -5.35 -27.65
C ILE A 188 2.47 -5.90 -27.79
N ILE A 189 1.48 -5.02 -27.60
CA ILE A 189 0.07 -5.33 -27.84
C ILE A 189 -0.48 -4.49 -29.01
N GLU A 190 -1.53 -5.02 -29.63
CA GLU A 190 -2.36 -4.30 -30.58
C GLU A 190 -3.59 -3.77 -29.85
N PHE A 191 -3.62 -2.47 -29.62
CA PHE A 191 -4.66 -1.81 -28.84
C PHE A 191 -5.56 -0.99 -29.78
N ARG A 192 -6.86 -1.09 -29.61
CA ARG A 192 -7.86 -0.37 -30.40
C ARG A 192 -7.99 1.07 -29.92
N GLY A 193 -7.28 1.98 -30.53
CA GLY A 193 -7.32 3.41 -30.26
C GLY A 193 -7.89 4.22 -31.41
N TYR A 194 -7.63 5.51 -31.39
CA TYR A 194 -7.92 6.45 -32.45
C TYR A 194 -6.62 7.08 -32.97
N ALA A 195 -6.66 7.65 -34.17
CA ALA A 195 -5.58 8.52 -34.64
C ALA A 195 -5.43 9.72 -33.68
N TYR A 196 -4.21 10.15 -33.45
CA TYR A 196 -3.93 11.28 -32.58
C TYR A 196 -2.71 12.08 -33.07
N THR A 197 -2.65 13.35 -32.69
CA THR A 197 -1.46 14.18 -32.75
C THR A 197 -0.99 14.58 -31.38
N ARG A 198 0.29 14.95 -31.27
CA ARG A 198 0.87 15.51 -30.04
C ARG A 198 1.63 16.78 -30.39
N ASP A 199 1.07 17.90 -30.01
CA ASP A 199 1.60 19.22 -30.31
C ASP A 199 1.79 20.03 -29.02
N LEU A 200 2.73 20.99 -29.06
CA LEU A 200 2.90 21.92 -27.94
C LEU A 200 1.65 22.79 -27.79
N SER A 201 1.05 22.76 -26.61
CA SER A 201 -0.07 23.64 -26.28
C SER A 201 0.42 25.09 -26.16
N PRO A 202 -0.23 26.05 -26.85
CA PRO A 202 0.07 27.46 -26.64
C PRO A 202 -0.39 27.99 -25.28
N ILE A 203 -1.15 27.18 -24.51
CA ILE A 203 -1.68 27.55 -23.21
C ILE A 203 -0.76 27.06 -22.09
N SER A 204 -0.51 25.74 -22.02
CA SER A 204 0.33 25.13 -20.97
C SER A 204 1.82 25.15 -21.30
N GLY A 205 2.19 25.21 -22.60
CA GLY A 205 3.55 25.02 -23.05
C GLY A 205 4.02 23.57 -23.02
N ASP A 206 3.13 22.62 -22.70
CA ASP A 206 3.39 21.21 -22.63
C ASP A 206 2.85 20.45 -23.85
N LEU A 207 3.31 19.21 -24.09
CA LEU A 207 2.76 18.36 -25.15
C LEU A 207 1.31 17.98 -24.78
N MET A 208 0.41 18.23 -25.72
CA MET A 208 -1.01 17.90 -25.60
C MET A 208 -1.38 16.86 -26.65
N THR A 209 -2.09 15.81 -26.26
CA THR A 209 -2.61 14.79 -27.16
C THR A 209 -4.02 15.17 -27.61
N VAL A 210 -4.25 15.15 -28.92
CA VAL A 210 -5.56 15.41 -29.55
C VAL A 210 -5.96 14.17 -30.35
N TYR A 211 -7.06 13.55 -29.94
CA TYR A 211 -7.60 12.35 -30.59
C TYR A 211 -8.60 12.70 -31.70
N ASP A 212 -8.61 11.90 -32.76
CA ASP A 212 -9.66 11.92 -33.77
C ASP A 212 -10.57 10.69 -33.65
N PRO A 213 -11.70 10.76 -32.90
CA PRO A 213 -12.58 9.62 -32.65
C PRO A 213 -13.30 9.12 -33.93
N LYS A 214 -13.16 9.80 -35.07
CA LYS A 214 -13.70 9.36 -36.37
C LYS A 214 -12.73 8.47 -37.15
N THR A 215 -11.46 8.39 -36.70
CA THR A 215 -10.41 7.62 -37.37
C THR A 215 -9.87 6.54 -36.44
N PRO A 216 -10.52 5.33 -36.34
CA PRO A 216 -10.01 4.19 -35.63
C PRO A 216 -8.60 3.81 -36.06
N GLN A 217 -7.73 3.51 -35.12
CA GLN A 217 -6.34 3.14 -35.37
C GLN A 217 -5.88 2.08 -34.39
N ILE A 218 -5.15 1.06 -34.85
CA ILE A 218 -4.49 0.11 -33.98
C ILE A 218 -3.17 0.71 -33.48
N TRP A 219 -3.04 0.86 -32.18
CA TRP A 219 -1.79 1.24 -31.53
C TRP A 219 -0.97 -0.02 -31.25
N ARG A 220 0.25 -0.06 -31.77
CA ARG A 220 1.22 -1.11 -31.41
C ARG A 220 2.12 -0.57 -30.31
N VAL A 221 1.77 -0.85 -29.06
CA VAL A 221 2.36 -0.20 -27.87
C VAL A 221 2.85 -1.23 -26.86
N PRO A 222 3.84 -0.88 -26.03
CA PRO A 222 4.28 -1.75 -24.94
C PRO A 222 3.18 -1.92 -23.90
N PHE A 223 3.04 -3.14 -23.39
CA PHE A 223 2.25 -3.44 -22.20
C PHE A 223 3.13 -4.11 -21.15
N ARG A 224 3.21 -3.48 -20.01
CA ARG A 224 4.04 -3.92 -18.87
C ARG A 224 3.12 -4.57 -17.85
N ASP A 225 2.86 -5.86 -18.05
CA ASP A 225 1.93 -6.66 -17.24
C ASP A 225 2.63 -7.65 -16.31
N ARG A 226 3.95 -7.66 -16.26
CA ARG A 226 4.71 -8.45 -15.32
C ARG A 226 4.68 -7.77 -13.94
N VAL A 227 3.99 -8.42 -13.00
CA VAL A 227 3.87 -7.98 -11.61
C VAL A 227 4.81 -8.78 -10.73
N GLU A 228 5.62 -8.08 -9.93
CA GLU A 228 6.56 -8.67 -8.98
C GLU A 228 6.35 -8.09 -7.57
N PRO A 229 6.62 -8.89 -6.51
CA PRO A 229 6.66 -8.37 -5.15
C PRO A 229 7.70 -7.24 -5.02
N SER A 230 7.32 -6.12 -4.41
CA SER A 230 8.22 -5.02 -4.08
C SER A 230 8.47 -4.87 -2.58
N LEU A 231 7.53 -5.37 -1.76
CA LEU A 231 7.69 -5.46 -0.31
C LEU A 231 7.20 -6.83 0.16
N VAL A 232 8.13 -7.61 0.73
CA VAL A 232 7.82 -8.89 1.37
C VAL A 232 8.21 -8.79 2.83
N VAL A 233 7.32 -9.16 3.73
CA VAL A 233 7.56 -9.16 5.17
C VAL A 233 7.21 -10.51 5.76
N ARG A 234 7.90 -10.88 6.83
CA ARG A 234 7.50 -12.02 7.66
C ARG A 234 6.46 -11.54 8.67
N ALA A 235 5.26 -12.10 8.64
CA ALA A 235 4.22 -11.79 9.62
C ALA A 235 4.67 -12.14 11.05
N SER A 236 4.22 -11.38 12.04
CA SER A 236 4.39 -11.75 13.45
C SER A 236 3.80 -13.15 13.71
N ARG A 237 4.43 -13.94 14.56
CA ARG A 237 3.93 -15.31 14.87
C ARG A 237 2.71 -15.31 15.77
N GLY A 238 2.73 -14.51 16.85
CA GLY A 238 1.63 -14.42 17.79
C GLY A 238 0.65 -13.30 17.44
N GLY A 239 1.16 -12.13 17.13
CA GLY A 239 0.33 -10.96 16.81
C GLY A 239 1.04 -9.64 17.08
N TYR A 240 0.23 -8.59 17.22
CA TYR A 240 0.70 -7.24 17.44
C TYR A 240 0.18 -6.73 18.80
N ILE A 241 1.00 -5.91 19.46
CA ILE A 241 0.63 -5.23 20.69
C ILE A 241 0.59 -3.75 20.41
N VAL A 242 -0.60 -3.14 20.58
CA VAL A 242 -0.82 -1.71 20.45
C VAL A 242 -0.73 -1.09 21.83
N PRO A 243 0.18 -0.13 22.08
CA PRO A 243 0.30 0.51 23.39
C PRO A 243 -0.99 1.22 23.83
N ALA A 244 -1.17 1.35 25.14
CA ALA A 244 -2.38 1.90 25.76
C ALA A 244 -2.75 3.30 25.25
N GLU A 245 -1.74 4.15 25.02
CA GLU A 245 -1.91 5.52 24.48
C GLU A 245 -2.50 5.56 23.07
N HIS A 246 -2.41 4.47 22.31
CA HIS A 246 -2.98 4.33 20.98
C HIS A 246 -4.21 3.41 20.91
N ALA A 247 -4.57 2.77 22.05
CA ALA A 247 -5.58 1.72 22.10
C ALA A 247 -6.96 2.17 21.58
N GLU A 248 -7.44 3.33 21.97
CA GLU A 248 -8.74 3.85 21.55
C GLU A 248 -8.79 4.11 20.04
N THR A 249 -7.78 4.83 19.52
CA THR A 249 -7.72 5.19 18.10
C THR A 249 -7.59 3.96 17.21
N VAL A 250 -6.66 3.07 17.55
CA VAL A 250 -6.41 1.84 16.77
C VAL A 250 -7.55 0.85 16.94
N GLY A 251 -8.05 0.63 18.16
CA GLY A 251 -9.19 -0.26 18.44
C GLY A 251 -10.45 0.13 17.65
N THR A 252 -10.70 1.44 17.50
CA THR A 252 -11.79 1.94 16.62
C THR A 252 -11.58 1.50 15.17
N LYS A 253 -10.34 1.55 14.65
CA LYS A 253 -10.04 1.10 13.29
C LYS A 253 -10.19 -0.41 13.13
N LEU A 254 -9.67 -1.18 14.09
CA LEU A 254 -9.80 -2.63 14.09
C LEU A 254 -11.28 -3.05 14.07
N THR A 255 -12.09 -2.45 14.93
CA THR A 255 -13.55 -2.69 14.96
C THR A 255 -14.21 -2.38 13.61
N LEU A 256 -13.84 -1.25 12.97
CA LEU A 256 -14.37 -0.88 11.65
C LEU A 256 -13.98 -1.89 10.56
N HIS A 257 -12.84 -2.54 10.68
CA HIS A 257 -12.39 -3.56 9.75
C HIS A 257 -12.87 -4.98 10.10
N GLY A 258 -13.52 -5.17 11.25
CA GLY A 258 -13.96 -6.49 11.74
C GLY A 258 -12.80 -7.36 12.26
N ILE A 259 -11.69 -6.75 12.63
CA ILE A 259 -10.52 -7.44 13.18
C ILE A 259 -10.74 -7.66 14.67
N ALA A 260 -10.57 -8.90 15.14
CA ALA A 260 -10.64 -9.23 16.55
C ALA A 260 -9.37 -8.76 17.29
N PHE A 261 -9.56 -8.26 18.50
CA PHE A 261 -8.48 -7.87 19.41
C PHE A 261 -8.93 -7.97 20.86
N GLU A 262 -7.99 -8.05 21.77
CA GLU A 262 -8.22 -8.22 23.22
C GLU A 262 -7.56 -7.08 23.99
N PRO A 263 -8.30 -6.38 24.88
CA PRO A 263 -7.69 -5.43 25.81
C PRO A 263 -6.86 -6.17 26.88
N MET A 264 -5.62 -5.78 27.05
CA MET A 264 -4.72 -6.35 28.04
C MET A 264 -5.04 -5.74 29.42
N ARG A 265 -5.61 -6.53 30.31
CA ARG A 265 -6.04 -6.07 31.66
C ARG A 265 -4.90 -6.06 32.67
N GLN A 266 -3.88 -6.84 32.45
CA GLN A 266 -2.70 -6.96 33.27
C GLN A 266 -1.47 -6.51 32.52
N PRO A 267 -0.48 -5.89 33.17
CA PRO A 267 0.79 -5.59 32.50
C PRO A 267 1.55 -6.89 32.21
N LEU A 268 2.38 -6.86 31.18
CA LEU A 268 3.39 -7.87 30.94
C LEU A 268 4.75 -7.31 31.35
N GLU A 269 5.43 -8.02 32.25
CA GLU A 269 6.78 -7.69 32.66
C GLU A 269 7.80 -8.48 31.84
N ASN A 270 8.84 -7.81 31.35
CA ASN A 270 9.94 -8.42 30.59
C ASN A 270 9.44 -9.24 29.37
N ALA A 271 8.39 -8.80 28.71
CA ALA A 271 7.82 -9.48 27.54
C ALA A 271 8.85 -9.55 26.40
N GLN A 272 9.02 -10.75 25.81
CA GLN A 272 9.81 -10.94 24.62
C GLN A 272 9.02 -10.41 23.42
N VAL A 273 9.48 -9.31 22.83
CA VAL A 273 8.81 -8.63 21.73
C VAL A 273 9.82 -8.25 20.64
N GLU A 274 9.30 -7.85 19.47
CA GLU A 274 10.09 -7.15 18.48
C GLU A 274 9.61 -5.69 18.41
N GLU A 275 10.55 -4.76 18.39
CA GLU A 275 10.32 -3.34 18.14
C GLU A 275 10.89 -2.95 16.77
N PHE A 276 10.20 -2.06 16.05
CA PHE A 276 10.70 -1.55 14.78
C PHE A 276 11.45 -0.25 15.01
N ARG A 277 12.76 -0.29 14.74
CA ARG A 277 13.64 0.89 14.83
C ARG A 277 13.70 1.58 13.50
N ILE A 278 13.26 2.84 13.51
CA ILE A 278 13.18 3.68 12.34
C ILE A 278 14.55 4.26 12.02
N ALA A 279 15.04 4.00 10.81
CA ALA A 279 16.24 4.63 10.27
C ALA A 279 15.92 6.00 9.65
N HIS A 280 14.82 6.06 8.87
CA HIS A 280 14.35 7.30 8.25
C HIS A 280 12.83 7.39 8.32
N ALA A 281 12.34 8.60 8.60
CA ALA A 281 10.93 8.98 8.51
C ALA A 281 10.80 10.16 7.55
N GLN A 282 10.04 9.96 6.46
CA GLN A 282 9.81 10.98 5.46
C GLN A 282 8.33 11.34 5.42
N PHE A 283 8.01 12.52 5.90
CA PHE A 283 6.67 13.09 5.81
C PHE A 283 6.39 13.59 4.40
N SER A 284 5.16 13.40 3.92
CA SER A 284 4.75 14.03 2.66
C SER A 284 4.77 15.56 2.81
N PRO A 285 5.18 16.31 1.76
CA PRO A 285 5.21 17.78 1.84
C PRO A 285 3.82 18.37 2.03
N GLU A 286 2.80 17.69 1.53
CA GLU A 286 1.41 18.13 1.61
C GLU A 286 0.50 17.03 2.20
N PRO A 287 -0.60 17.42 2.86
CA PRO A 287 -1.60 16.48 3.33
C PRO A 287 -2.35 15.85 2.13
N PHE A 288 -2.73 14.60 2.30
CA PHE A 288 -3.53 13.85 1.34
C PHE A 288 -4.76 13.27 2.03
N GLU A 289 -5.94 13.50 1.49
CA GLU A 289 -7.23 13.07 2.08
C GLU A 289 -7.38 13.44 3.57
N GLY A 290 -6.92 14.63 3.93
CA GLY A 290 -6.96 15.18 5.29
C GLY A 290 -5.95 14.58 6.26
N ARG A 291 -4.90 13.91 5.77
CA ARG A 291 -3.85 13.30 6.57
C ARG A 291 -2.45 13.63 6.08
N GLN A 292 -1.55 13.87 7.03
CA GLN A 292 -0.12 13.95 6.77
C GLN A 292 0.44 12.56 6.69
N ARG A 293 0.77 12.09 5.49
CA ARG A 293 1.35 10.76 5.27
C ARG A 293 2.82 10.72 5.65
N VAL A 294 3.30 9.53 6.02
CA VAL A 294 4.71 9.28 6.31
C VAL A 294 5.15 7.96 5.69
N ALA A 295 6.36 7.95 5.13
CA ALA A 295 7.04 6.73 4.71
C ALA A 295 8.18 6.44 5.70
N LEU A 296 8.27 5.19 6.15
CA LEU A 296 9.30 4.74 7.08
C LEU A 296 10.23 3.74 6.42
N SER A 297 11.51 3.80 6.79
CA SER A 297 12.46 2.70 6.62
C SER A 297 13.06 2.34 7.98
N GLY A 298 13.43 1.07 8.17
CA GLY A 298 13.97 0.57 9.43
C GLY A 298 13.89 -0.94 9.51
N GLU A 299 14.13 -1.48 10.69
CA GLU A 299 14.21 -2.92 10.92
C GLU A 299 13.54 -3.33 12.23
N TRP A 300 12.98 -4.54 12.25
CA TRP A 300 12.49 -5.19 13.45
C TRP A 300 13.66 -5.80 14.23
N GLY A 301 13.74 -5.50 15.54
CA GLY A 301 14.73 -6.06 16.45
C GLY A 301 14.09 -6.67 17.69
N ARG A 302 14.64 -7.79 18.17
CA ARG A 302 14.17 -8.44 19.39
C ARG A 302 14.63 -7.67 20.62
N THR A 303 13.72 -7.53 21.57
CA THR A 303 13.99 -6.87 22.85
C THR A 303 13.11 -7.46 23.97
N GLN A 304 13.47 -7.13 25.21
CA GLN A 304 12.60 -7.33 26.38
C GLN A 304 12.02 -5.99 26.78
N ARG A 305 10.72 -5.97 27.00
CA ARG A 305 10.03 -4.74 27.34
C ARG A 305 8.83 -4.98 28.23
N ASP A 306 8.60 -4.06 29.17
CA ASP A 306 7.35 -4.02 29.91
C ASP A 306 6.26 -3.43 29.04
N VAL A 307 5.08 -4.07 29.06
CA VAL A 307 3.88 -3.61 28.37
C VAL A 307 2.84 -3.27 29.44
N PRO A 308 2.47 -1.99 29.60
CA PRO A 308 1.46 -1.59 30.58
C PRO A 308 0.08 -2.18 30.28
N ALA A 309 -0.73 -2.35 31.32
CA ALA A 309 -2.15 -2.64 31.16
C ALA A 309 -2.85 -1.54 30.33
N GLY A 310 -3.93 -1.90 29.65
CA GLY A 310 -4.64 -1.01 28.73
C GLY A 310 -4.17 -1.09 27.27
N ALA A 311 -3.06 -1.78 26.99
CA ALA A 311 -2.64 -2.12 25.64
C ALA A 311 -3.67 -3.04 24.96
N LEU A 312 -3.65 -3.14 23.62
CA LEU A 312 -4.45 -4.10 22.86
C LEU A 312 -3.54 -5.20 22.32
N PHE A 313 -3.95 -6.45 22.47
CA PHE A 313 -3.38 -7.56 21.73
C PHE A 313 -4.24 -7.87 20.51
N VAL A 314 -3.60 -7.95 19.34
CA VAL A 314 -4.23 -8.27 18.06
C VAL A 314 -3.66 -9.58 17.56
N PRO A 315 -4.35 -10.72 17.79
CA PRO A 315 -3.84 -12.02 17.38
C PRO A 315 -3.78 -12.14 15.87
N ILE A 316 -2.69 -12.71 15.35
CA ILE A 316 -2.55 -12.97 13.91
C ILE A 316 -3.43 -14.15 13.47
N ALA A 317 -3.72 -15.09 14.37
CA ALA A 317 -4.46 -16.31 14.09
C ALA A 317 -5.97 -16.04 13.92
N GLN A 318 -6.32 -15.29 12.88
CA GLN A 318 -7.71 -15.00 12.50
C GLN A 318 -7.84 -14.84 10.97
N PRO A 319 -9.06 -14.95 10.39
CA PRO A 319 -9.28 -14.89 8.94
C PRO A 319 -8.74 -13.63 8.27
N LEU A 320 -8.69 -12.51 8.99
CA LEU A 320 -8.21 -11.21 8.49
C LEU A 320 -6.71 -10.97 8.71
N SER A 321 -5.90 -12.02 8.89
CA SER A 321 -4.46 -11.89 9.14
C SER A 321 -3.73 -11.09 8.06
N ARG A 322 -4.08 -11.24 6.79
CA ARG A 322 -3.50 -10.45 5.69
C ARG A 322 -3.76 -8.96 5.88
N LEU A 323 -4.97 -8.59 6.24
CA LEU A 323 -5.33 -7.20 6.51
C LEU A 323 -4.63 -6.67 7.78
N ILE A 324 -4.49 -7.49 8.82
CA ILE A 324 -3.74 -7.12 10.03
C ILE A 324 -2.30 -6.77 9.68
N VAL A 325 -1.62 -7.63 8.91
CA VAL A 325 -0.23 -7.38 8.51
C VAL A 325 -0.14 -6.10 7.67
N ALA A 326 -1.06 -5.90 6.71
CA ALA A 326 -1.09 -4.67 5.91
C ALA A 326 -1.32 -3.40 6.75
N LEU A 327 -2.09 -3.48 7.84
CA LEU A 327 -2.35 -2.32 8.71
C LEU A 327 -1.20 -2.02 9.67
N PHE A 328 -0.47 -3.05 10.16
CA PHE A 328 0.52 -2.87 11.22
C PHE A 328 1.97 -2.89 10.74
N GLU A 329 2.26 -3.41 9.55
CA GLU A 329 3.62 -3.35 9.05
C GLU A 329 3.99 -1.92 8.65
N PRO A 330 5.01 -1.32 9.29
CA PRO A 330 5.25 0.12 9.17
C PRO A 330 5.65 0.55 7.76
N GLN A 331 6.19 -0.36 6.97
CA GLN A 331 6.61 -0.09 5.58
C GLN A 331 5.50 -0.35 4.55
N ALA A 332 4.37 -0.93 4.97
CA ALA A 332 3.27 -1.20 4.05
C ALA A 332 2.63 0.12 3.55
N PRO A 333 2.26 0.21 2.26
CA PRO A 333 1.88 1.49 1.64
C PRO A 333 0.63 2.14 2.24
N ASP A 334 -0.29 1.34 2.80
CA ASP A 334 -1.53 1.81 3.44
C ASP A 334 -1.64 1.41 4.91
N SER A 335 -0.51 1.19 5.58
CA SER A 335 -0.50 0.94 7.01
C SER A 335 -1.05 2.13 7.82
N LEU A 336 -1.42 1.89 9.07
CA LEU A 336 -1.80 2.96 9.99
C LEU A 336 -0.67 4.00 10.14
N VAL A 337 0.58 3.56 10.08
CA VAL A 337 1.74 4.46 10.03
C VAL A 337 1.71 5.32 8.77
N ALA A 338 1.63 4.70 7.60
CA ALA A 338 1.63 5.41 6.33
C ALA A 338 0.53 6.47 6.25
N TRP A 339 -0.59 6.25 6.94
CA TRP A 339 -1.71 7.19 7.07
C TRP A 339 -1.58 8.16 8.25
N GLY A 340 -0.40 8.24 8.89
CA GLY A 340 -0.09 9.27 9.88
C GLY A 340 -0.79 9.11 11.23
N PHE A 341 -1.21 7.90 11.62
CA PHE A 341 -1.83 7.68 12.94
C PHE A 341 -0.83 7.77 14.09
N PHE A 342 0.46 7.69 13.81
CA PHE A 342 1.54 7.68 14.79
C PHE A 342 2.55 8.82 14.58
N ASN A 343 2.23 9.85 13.79
CA ASN A 343 3.18 10.91 13.41
C ASN A 343 3.84 11.58 14.60
N ALA A 344 3.09 11.82 15.68
CA ALA A 344 3.64 12.42 16.90
C ALA A 344 4.81 11.63 17.52
N SER A 345 4.92 10.31 17.26
CA SER A 345 6.02 9.47 17.72
C SER A 345 7.32 9.69 16.92
N PHE A 346 7.25 10.34 15.77
CA PHE A 346 8.36 10.54 14.85
C PHE A 346 8.80 12.00 14.75
N GLU A 347 7.98 12.91 15.26
CA GLU A 347 8.27 14.34 15.28
C GLU A 347 9.29 14.67 16.39
N GLN A 348 10.15 15.64 16.12
CA GLN A 348 11.03 16.23 17.13
C GLN A 348 10.51 17.63 17.45
N LYS A 349 9.96 17.81 18.65
CA LYS A 349 9.46 19.10 19.11
C LYS A 349 10.47 19.85 19.98
N GLU A 350 11.13 19.13 20.87
CA GLU A 350 12.05 19.70 21.84
C GLU A 350 13.50 19.38 21.46
N GLN A 351 14.37 20.33 21.68
CA GLN A 351 15.81 20.22 21.44
C GLN A 351 16.55 20.80 22.63
N LEU A 352 17.76 20.30 22.87
CA LEU A 352 18.68 21.00 23.74
C LEU A 352 19.09 22.33 23.10
N GLU A 353 19.09 23.40 23.88
CA GLU A 353 19.66 24.65 23.42
C GLU A 353 21.10 24.42 22.94
N PRO A 354 21.53 25.01 21.82
CA PRO A 354 22.85 24.74 21.24
C PRO A 354 24.00 24.88 22.22
N TYR A 355 23.95 25.87 23.12
CA TYR A 355 25.01 26.06 24.11
C TYR A 355 25.05 24.93 25.16
N VAL A 356 23.91 24.33 25.51
CA VAL A 356 23.82 23.16 26.41
C VAL A 356 24.35 21.92 25.70
N ALA A 357 23.96 21.69 24.45
CA ALA A 357 24.44 20.59 23.64
C ALA A 357 25.97 20.65 23.45
N GLU A 358 26.55 21.85 23.21
CA GLU A 358 28.01 22.09 23.15
C GLU A 358 28.70 21.73 24.44
N GLN A 359 28.16 22.14 25.59
CA GLN A 359 28.76 21.82 26.90
C GLN A 359 28.75 20.30 27.15
N ILE A 360 27.65 19.63 26.85
CA ILE A 360 27.51 18.17 26.96
C ILE A 360 28.53 17.49 26.03
N ALA A 361 28.54 17.88 24.75
CA ALA A 361 29.40 17.29 23.75
C ALA A 361 30.90 17.46 24.14
N LYS A 362 31.27 18.65 24.59
CA LYS A 362 32.63 18.91 25.05
C LYS A 362 33.02 18.07 26.27
N ALA A 363 32.13 17.96 27.26
CA ALA A 363 32.41 17.15 28.46
C ALA A 363 32.58 15.67 28.09
N MET A 364 31.75 15.13 27.21
CA MET A 364 31.87 13.75 26.73
C MET A 364 33.14 13.53 25.90
N PHE A 365 33.44 14.48 25.02
CA PHE A 365 34.65 14.45 24.18
C PHE A 365 35.92 14.45 25.05
N ASP A 366 36.01 15.35 26.05
CA ASP A 366 37.17 15.46 26.93
C ASP A 366 37.34 14.21 27.83
N ALA A 367 36.26 13.52 28.18
CA ALA A 367 36.27 12.38 29.10
C ALA A 367 36.59 11.04 28.44
N ASP A 368 36.35 10.89 27.14
CA ASP A 368 36.44 9.60 26.45
C ASP A 368 37.31 9.61 25.18
N PRO A 369 38.56 9.14 25.29
CA PRO A 369 39.48 9.07 24.14
C PRO A 369 38.97 8.18 23.00
N SER A 370 38.15 7.17 23.28
CA SER A 370 37.59 6.27 22.25
C SER A 370 36.52 7.01 21.43
N LEU A 371 35.69 7.80 22.10
CA LEU A 371 34.70 8.68 21.47
C LEU A 371 35.34 9.77 20.62
N GLN A 372 36.50 10.33 21.05
CA GLN A 372 37.30 11.27 20.27
C GLN A 372 37.75 10.62 18.95
N ALA A 373 38.29 9.41 19.03
CA ALA A 373 38.75 8.68 17.85
C ALA A 373 37.61 8.36 16.87
N GLU A 374 36.46 7.90 17.39
CA GLU A 374 35.27 7.65 16.59
C GLU A 374 34.75 8.91 15.89
N PHE A 375 34.67 10.01 16.63
CA PHE A 375 34.26 11.32 16.08
C PHE A 375 35.20 11.81 14.99
N ALA A 376 36.51 11.71 15.22
CA ALA A 376 37.53 12.11 14.25
C ALA A 376 37.45 11.27 12.96
N LEU A 377 37.24 9.96 13.09
CA LEU A 377 37.05 9.09 11.94
C LEU A 377 35.80 9.47 11.15
N LYS A 378 34.67 9.72 11.84
CA LYS A 378 33.44 10.13 11.18
C LYS A 378 33.54 11.48 10.47
N LEU A 379 34.25 12.44 11.05
CA LEU A 379 34.55 13.73 10.39
C LEU A 379 35.36 13.56 9.09
N LYS A 380 36.24 12.55 9.06
CA LYS A 380 37.06 12.26 7.89
C LYS A 380 36.32 11.55 6.79
N ASP A 381 35.49 10.58 7.18
CA ASP A 381 34.84 9.63 6.24
C ASP A 381 33.47 10.12 5.74
N ASP A 382 32.85 11.10 6.42
CA ASP A 382 31.53 11.62 6.07
C ASP A 382 31.59 13.16 5.92
N PRO A 383 31.84 13.68 4.69
CA PRO A 383 31.91 15.12 4.43
C PRO A 383 30.60 15.87 4.74
N ALA A 384 29.44 15.22 4.57
CA ALA A 384 28.15 15.85 4.87
C ALA A 384 27.99 16.04 6.38
N PHE A 385 28.34 15.04 7.18
CA PHE A 385 28.40 15.14 8.64
C PHE A 385 29.39 16.21 9.10
N ALA A 386 30.56 16.25 8.49
CA ALA A 386 31.60 17.23 8.84
C ALA A 386 31.17 18.69 8.58
N ALA A 387 30.33 18.92 7.57
CA ALA A 387 29.81 20.22 7.21
C ALA A 387 28.55 20.63 8.00
N ASP A 388 27.91 19.72 8.75
CA ASP A 388 26.67 19.98 9.50
C ASP A 388 26.94 20.09 11.01
N PRO A 389 26.94 21.31 11.59
CA PRO A 389 27.12 21.51 13.03
C PRO A 389 26.10 20.81 13.89
N SER A 390 24.83 20.72 13.43
CA SER A 390 23.77 20.08 14.18
C SER A 390 23.95 18.56 14.22
N ALA A 391 24.33 17.95 13.10
CA ALA A 391 24.65 16.51 13.05
C ALA A 391 25.84 16.16 13.96
N ARG A 392 26.86 17.05 14.04
CA ARG A 392 28.01 16.87 14.92
C ARG A 392 27.62 16.93 16.39
N LEU A 393 26.74 17.84 16.81
CA LEU A 393 26.21 17.88 18.18
C LEU A 393 25.32 16.68 18.48
N ASP A 394 24.45 16.30 17.55
CA ASP A 394 23.57 15.15 17.68
C ASP A 394 24.36 13.84 17.86
N PHE A 395 25.56 13.73 17.30
CA PHE A 395 26.45 12.58 17.52
C PHE A 395 26.75 12.34 19.02
N PHE A 396 26.98 13.40 19.79
CA PHE A 396 27.20 13.33 21.23
C PHE A 396 25.87 13.20 21.99
N CYS A 397 24.87 14.01 21.62
CA CYS A 397 23.58 14.01 22.29
C CYS A 397 22.91 12.63 22.28
N ARG A 398 23.01 11.88 21.19
CA ARG A 398 22.49 10.50 21.09
C ARG A 398 23.18 9.50 22.03
N ARG A 399 24.36 9.79 22.50
CA ARG A 399 25.15 8.96 23.43
C ARG A 399 25.02 9.41 24.87
N HIS A 400 24.40 10.56 25.11
CA HIS A 400 24.19 11.07 26.46
C HIS A 400 23.11 10.29 27.20
N ALA A 401 23.26 10.11 28.52
CA ALA A 401 22.34 9.33 29.35
C ALA A 401 20.90 9.87 29.38
N SER A 402 20.70 11.16 29.07
CA SER A 402 19.38 11.76 28.98
C SER A 402 18.69 11.60 27.61
N TYR A 403 19.35 10.95 26.65
CA TYR A 403 18.73 10.75 25.34
C TYR A 403 17.55 9.79 25.46
N ASP A 404 16.41 10.19 24.90
CA ASP A 404 15.23 9.29 24.82
C ASP A 404 15.43 8.24 23.71
N HIS A 405 15.86 7.06 24.12
CA HIS A 405 16.06 5.93 23.19
C HIS A 405 14.76 5.39 22.58
N ARG A 406 13.58 5.82 23.08
CA ARG A 406 12.28 5.49 22.45
C ARG A 406 12.01 6.35 21.21
N ARG A 407 12.71 7.46 21.03
CA ARG A 407 12.69 8.21 19.79
C ARG A 407 13.09 7.30 18.62
N HIS A 408 12.43 7.43 17.50
CA HIS A 408 12.61 6.57 16.33
C HIS A 408 12.21 5.09 16.57
N LEU A 409 11.29 4.83 17.51
CA LEU A 409 10.61 3.56 17.61
C LEU A 409 9.18 3.67 17.10
N TYR A 410 8.79 2.70 16.29
CA TYR A 410 7.39 2.50 15.95
C TYR A 410 6.65 2.01 17.22
N PRO A 411 5.51 2.63 17.61
CA PRO A 411 4.88 2.31 18.88
C PRO A 411 4.36 0.88 18.99
N VAL A 412 3.88 0.29 17.89
CA VAL A 412 3.31 -1.06 17.91
C VAL A 412 4.43 -2.10 17.90
N LEU A 413 4.26 -3.12 18.72
CA LEU A 413 5.23 -4.22 18.89
C LEU A 413 4.71 -5.48 18.17
N ARG A 414 5.62 -6.36 17.76
CA ARG A 414 5.31 -7.75 17.40
C ARG A 414 5.58 -8.67 18.56
N THR A 415 4.82 -9.76 18.68
CA THR A 415 5.08 -10.84 19.64
C THR A 415 4.99 -12.21 18.98
N ASP A 416 5.88 -13.11 19.38
CA ASP A 416 5.85 -14.51 18.94
C ASP A 416 4.84 -15.35 19.71
N SER A 417 4.37 -14.88 20.86
CA SER A 417 3.44 -15.59 21.75
C SER A 417 1.99 -15.14 21.49
N ALA A 418 1.07 -16.08 21.55
CA ALA A 418 -0.33 -15.77 21.82
C ALA A 418 -0.43 -15.34 23.30
N LEU A 419 -1.03 -14.18 23.54
CA LEU A 419 -1.16 -13.57 24.88
C LEU A 419 -2.54 -13.87 25.45
#